data_ad9ed8fa86a9775648b043557787dcec
#
_entry.id   ad9ed8fa86a9775648b043557787dcec
#
_cell.length_a   1.000
_cell.length_b   1.000
_cell.length_c   1.000
_cell.angle_alpha   90.00
_cell.angle_beta   90.00
_cell.angle_gamma   90.00
#
_symmetry.space_group_name_H-M   'P 1'
#
loop_
_entity.id
_entity.type
_entity.pdbx_description
1 polymer ?
#
loop_
_entity_poly.entity_id
_entity_poly.type
_entity_poly.pdbx_seq_one_letter_code
_entity_poly.pdbx_strand_id
1 'polypeptide(L)'
;MDYNQLFEQIKAKKSFLCVGLDSDIAKIPPHLLQLEDPVFEFNKAVIDATAEVAIAYKPNIAFYESRGVEGWKSLEKTIHYIRTSYPDIFTIADAKRGDIGNTSQMYAKAFLETLAFDSITVAPYMGEDSVTPFLQYEGKWVVLLALTSNKGAYDFQFFESEGMKLYEKVLEKSQDWGNARNMMYVVGATKAEMLAGIRRIVPDHFLLVPGVGAQGGSLEEVAKYGMNAHCGFIVNSSPGIIFADRTENFAVRAREEAFKLQKDMERLLVEGKVL
;
A
#
# COMPACT_ATOMS: atom_id res chain seq x y z
N MET A 1 2.49 8.65 11.00
CA MET A 1 3.89 8.07 10.98
C MET A 1 4.73 8.85 9.99
N ASP A 2 5.92 9.32 10.37
CA ASP A 2 6.84 10.03 9.46
C ASP A 2 7.82 9.07 8.73
N TYR A 3 8.65 9.64 7.85
CA TYR A 3 9.62 8.89 7.04
C TYR A 3 10.61 8.06 7.87
N ASN A 4 11.15 8.66 8.92
CA ASN A 4 12.15 7.99 9.75
C ASN A 4 11.49 6.89 10.60
N GLN A 5 10.31 7.15 11.14
CA GLN A 5 9.53 6.16 11.87
C GLN A 5 9.19 4.93 11.00
N LEU A 6 8.80 5.15 9.74
CA LEU A 6 8.55 4.05 8.80
C LEU A 6 9.81 3.23 8.54
N PHE A 7 10.95 3.90 8.36
CA PHE A 7 12.24 3.22 8.19
C PHE A 7 12.67 2.43 9.44
N GLU A 8 12.48 2.99 10.64
CA GLU A 8 12.76 2.27 11.89
C GLU A 8 11.86 1.03 12.04
N GLN A 9 10.59 1.08 11.61
CA GLN A 9 9.72 -0.10 11.59
C GLN A 9 10.24 -1.19 10.63
N ILE A 10 10.75 -0.79 9.45
CA ILE A 10 11.38 -1.73 8.51
C ILE A 10 12.55 -2.45 9.17
N LYS A 11 13.43 -1.73 9.86
CA LYS A 11 14.57 -2.31 10.56
C LYS A 11 14.17 -3.19 11.74
N ALA A 12 13.26 -2.70 12.58
CA ALA A 12 12.82 -3.42 13.78
C ALA A 12 12.14 -4.75 13.45
N LYS A 13 11.28 -4.77 12.41
CA LYS A 13 10.57 -5.96 11.96
C LYS A 13 11.35 -6.77 10.92
N LYS A 14 12.46 -6.23 10.44
CA LYS A 14 13.27 -6.79 9.34
C LYS A 14 12.40 -7.15 8.14
N SER A 15 11.49 -6.26 7.80
CA SER A 15 10.40 -6.48 6.86
C SER A 15 10.00 -5.18 6.19
N PHE A 16 9.59 -5.26 4.94
CA PHE A 16 8.93 -4.19 4.21
C PHE A 16 7.56 -4.65 3.67
N LEU A 17 6.93 -5.58 4.42
CA LEU A 17 5.66 -6.19 4.08
C LEU A 17 4.48 -5.26 4.41
N CYS A 18 3.65 -4.99 3.41
CA CYS A 18 2.30 -4.48 3.56
C CYS A 18 1.31 -5.62 3.34
N VAL A 19 0.46 -5.90 4.31
CA VAL A 19 -0.63 -6.86 4.13
C VAL A 19 -1.85 -6.14 3.58
N GLY A 20 -2.27 -6.55 2.37
CA GLY A 20 -3.50 -6.03 1.76
C GLY A 20 -4.74 -6.67 2.38
N LEU A 21 -5.69 -5.83 2.81
CA LEU A 21 -6.99 -6.26 3.34
C LEU A 21 -8.08 -6.11 2.26
N ASP A 22 -7.91 -6.87 1.17
CA ASP A 22 -8.86 -6.95 0.04
C ASP A 22 -9.96 -7.98 0.40
N SER A 23 -10.70 -7.70 1.49
CA SER A 23 -11.54 -8.66 2.23
C SER A 23 -12.85 -8.94 1.52
N ASP A 24 -12.78 -9.79 0.50
CA ASP A 24 -13.93 -10.28 -0.27
C ASP A 24 -14.78 -11.21 0.61
N ILE A 25 -16.01 -10.78 0.93
CA ILE A 25 -16.94 -11.55 1.78
C ILE A 25 -17.24 -12.95 1.23
N ALA A 26 -17.16 -13.16 -0.10
CA ALA A 26 -17.35 -14.46 -0.72
C ALA A 26 -16.20 -15.44 -0.45
N LYS A 27 -15.06 -14.95 0.02
CA LYS A 27 -13.86 -15.74 0.31
C LYS A 27 -13.58 -15.90 1.80
N ILE A 28 -14.27 -15.15 2.64
CA ILE A 28 -14.14 -15.25 4.11
C ILE A 28 -14.53 -16.67 4.58
N PRO A 29 -13.83 -17.22 5.58
CA PRO A 29 -14.18 -18.52 6.17
C PRO A 29 -15.65 -18.60 6.59
N PRO A 30 -16.37 -19.69 6.25
CA PRO A 30 -17.82 -19.77 6.44
C PRO A 30 -18.29 -19.57 7.88
N HIS A 31 -17.50 -20.00 8.89
CA HIS A 31 -17.84 -19.85 10.29
C HIS A 31 -17.92 -18.38 10.74
N LEU A 32 -17.19 -17.47 10.08
CA LEU A 32 -17.26 -16.03 10.37
C LEU A 32 -18.52 -15.37 9.82
N LEU A 33 -19.14 -15.94 8.76
CA LEU A 33 -20.32 -15.34 8.12
C LEU A 33 -21.54 -15.25 9.02
N GLN A 34 -21.55 -15.95 10.15
CA GLN A 34 -22.62 -15.91 11.15
C GLN A 34 -22.43 -14.79 12.19
N LEU A 35 -21.28 -14.12 12.18
CA LEU A 35 -20.99 -13.02 13.10
C LEU A 35 -21.65 -11.73 12.64
N GLU A 36 -21.81 -10.77 13.54
CA GLU A 36 -22.43 -9.47 13.24
C GLU A 36 -21.67 -8.69 12.14
N ASP A 37 -20.34 -8.75 12.18
CA ASP A 37 -19.48 -8.09 11.20
C ASP A 37 -18.35 -9.04 10.74
N PRO A 38 -18.66 -9.98 9.83
CA PRO A 38 -17.71 -11.01 9.41
C PRO A 38 -16.43 -10.46 8.77
N VAL A 39 -16.51 -9.30 8.10
CA VAL A 39 -15.33 -8.69 7.47
C VAL A 39 -14.42 -8.07 8.51
N PHE A 40 -14.96 -7.40 9.51
CA PHE A 40 -14.16 -6.89 10.62
C PHE A 40 -13.48 -8.02 11.41
N GLU A 41 -14.23 -9.08 11.77
CA GLU A 41 -13.67 -10.20 12.53
C GLU A 41 -12.58 -10.94 11.74
N PHE A 42 -12.77 -11.10 10.43
CA PHE A 42 -11.76 -11.62 9.53
C PHE A 42 -10.51 -10.75 9.53
N ASN A 43 -10.67 -9.43 9.29
CA ASN A 43 -9.57 -8.49 9.29
C ASN A 43 -8.82 -8.49 10.62
N LYS A 44 -9.55 -8.46 11.72
CA LYS A 44 -8.98 -8.48 13.07
C LYS A 44 -8.08 -9.70 13.27
N ALA A 45 -8.57 -10.89 12.95
CA ALA A 45 -7.80 -12.12 13.09
C ALA A 45 -6.54 -12.15 12.19
N VAL A 46 -6.63 -11.65 10.95
CA VAL A 46 -5.48 -11.52 10.05
C VAL A 46 -4.47 -10.50 10.59
N ILE A 47 -4.93 -9.36 11.09
CA ILE A 47 -4.08 -8.32 11.69
C ILE A 47 -3.32 -8.90 12.88
N ASP A 48 -4.03 -9.51 13.83
CA ASP A 48 -3.42 -10.13 15.04
C ASP A 48 -2.36 -11.18 14.67
N ALA A 49 -2.61 -11.95 13.61
CA ALA A 49 -1.70 -12.99 13.14
C ALA A 49 -0.45 -12.46 12.43
N THR A 50 -0.50 -11.27 11.82
CA THR A 50 0.55 -10.77 10.94
C THR A 50 1.25 -9.50 11.44
N ALA A 51 0.73 -8.85 12.49
CA ALA A 51 1.22 -7.56 12.99
C ALA A 51 2.69 -7.58 13.42
N GLU A 52 3.23 -8.72 13.81
CA GLU A 52 4.64 -8.89 14.19
C GLU A 52 5.59 -8.59 13.01
N VAL A 53 5.18 -8.90 11.77
CA VAL A 53 6.02 -8.77 10.58
C VAL A 53 5.51 -7.74 9.57
N ALA A 54 4.24 -7.34 9.63
CA ALA A 54 3.69 -6.32 8.76
C ALA A 54 4.11 -4.92 9.23
N ILE A 55 4.65 -4.10 8.32
CA ILE A 55 4.93 -2.67 8.57
C ILE A 55 3.75 -1.79 8.18
N ALA A 56 2.85 -2.31 7.33
CA ALA A 56 1.67 -1.59 6.86
C ALA A 56 0.48 -2.53 6.64
N TYR A 57 -0.73 -1.96 6.77
CA TYR A 57 -1.97 -2.56 6.29
C TYR A 57 -2.62 -1.67 5.24
N LYS A 58 -3.11 -2.30 4.19
CA LYS A 58 -3.72 -1.59 3.05
C LYS A 58 -5.10 -2.16 2.71
N PRO A 59 -6.18 -1.69 3.35
CA PRO A 59 -7.53 -1.97 2.88
C PRO A 59 -7.73 -1.43 1.46
N ASN A 60 -8.22 -2.29 0.57
CA ASN A 60 -8.68 -1.86 -0.75
C ASN A 60 -10.13 -1.43 -0.62
N ILE A 61 -10.35 -0.13 -0.73
CA ILE A 61 -11.63 0.51 -0.40
C ILE A 61 -12.81 -0.04 -1.23
N ALA A 62 -12.56 -0.47 -2.46
CA ALA A 62 -13.60 -1.04 -3.32
C ALA A 62 -14.32 -2.25 -2.70
N PHE A 63 -13.60 -3.10 -1.91
CA PHE A 63 -14.21 -4.25 -1.24
C PHE A 63 -15.14 -3.86 -0.09
N TYR A 64 -14.95 -2.68 0.46
CA TYR A 64 -15.80 -2.11 1.51
C TYR A 64 -16.94 -1.28 0.91
N GLU A 65 -16.66 -0.40 -0.04
CA GLU A 65 -17.66 0.42 -0.73
C GLU A 65 -18.74 -0.43 -1.40
N SER A 66 -18.36 -1.54 -2.04
CA SER A 66 -19.30 -2.46 -2.70
C SER A 66 -20.35 -3.06 -1.75
N ARG A 67 -20.13 -2.99 -0.43
CA ARG A 67 -21.05 -3.48 0.60
C ARG A 67 -21.90 -2.37 1.23
N GLY A 68 -21.85 -1.15 0.67
CA GLY A 68 -22.61 -0.01 1.17
C GLY A 68 -22.26 0.35 2.63
N VAL A 69 -23.26 0.74 3.40
CA VAL A 69 -23.07 1.21 4.80
C VAL A 69 -22.34 0.19 5.68
N GLU A 70 -22.67 -1.09 5.55
CA GLU A 70 -22.03 -2.13 6.37
C GLU A 70 -20.53 -2.29 6.03
N GLY A 71 -20.15 -2.11 4.77
CA GLY A 71 -18.73 -2.10 4.40
C GLY A 71 -17.97 -0.92 5.00
N TRP A 72 -18.56 0.26 5.00
CA TRP A 72 -17.96 1.44 5.65
C TRP A 72 -17.79 1.26 7.16
N LYS A 73 -18.78 0.66 7.84
CA LYS A 73 -18.66 0.32 9.27
C LYS A 73 -17.52 -0.69 9.52
N SER A 74 -17.43 -1.74 8.70
CA SER A 74 -16.34 -2.72 8.80
C SER A 74 -14.96 -2.05 8.61
N LEU A 75 -14.84 -1.11 7.65
CA LEU A 75 -13.62 -0.35 7.41
C LEU A 75 -13.25 0.51 8.62
N GLU A 76 -14.20 1.30 9.13
CA GLU A 76 -14.01 2.17 10.28
C GLU A 76 -13.53 1.38 11.51
N LYS A 77 -14.21 0.26 11.84
CA LYS A 77 -13.80 -0.65 12.93
C LYS A 77 -12.40 -1.20 12.69
N THR A 78 -12.07 -1.59 11.46
CA THR A 78 -10.75 -2.15 11.11
C THR A 78 -9.64 -1.12 11.34
N ILE A 79 -9.82 0.12 10.87
CA ILE A 79 -8.80 1.17 11.04
C ILE A 79 -8.69 1.59 12.51
N HIS A 80 -9.81 1.73 13.19
CA HIS A 80 -9.79 1.99 14.63
C HIS A 80 -9.02 0.92 15.39
N TYR A 81 -9.26 -0.36 15.07
CA TYR A 81 -8.56 -1.49 15.67
C TYR A 81 -7.04 -1.44 15.43
N ILE A 82 -6.59 -1.22 14.19
CA ILE A 82 -5.17 -1.09 13.88
C ILE A 82 -4.54 0.04 14.70
N ARG A 83 -5.17 1.22 14.71
CA ARG A 83 -4.63 2.40 15.38
C ARG A 83 -4.56 2.29 16.91
N THR A 84 -5.47 1.55 17.51
CA THR A 84 -5.52 1.37 18.97
C THR A 84 -4.66 0.21 19.46
N SER A 85 -4.61 -0.89 18.71
CA SER A 85 -3.90 -2.11 19.10
C SER A 85 -2.47 -2.16 18.55
N TYR A 86 -2.21 -1.51 17.42
CA TYR A 86 -0.93 -1.54 16.69
C TYR A 86 -0.55 -0.15 16.16
N PRO A 87 -0.37 0.85 17.03
CA PRO A 87 -0.20 2.26 16.63
C PRO A 87 1.06 2.52 15.78
N ASP A 88 2.02 1.60 15.80
CA ASP A 88 3.28 1.67 15.06
C ASP A 88 3.19 1.00 13.68
N ILE A 89 1.99 0.63 13.21
CA ILE A 89 1.80 0.08 11.87
C ILE A 89 1.17 1.13 10.96
N PHE A 90 1.80 1.34 9.80
CA PHE A 90 1.36 2.31 8.80
C PHE A 90 0.06 1.88 8.11
N THR A 91 -0.85 2.80 7.86
CA THR A 91 -2.14 2.50 7.22
C THR A 91 -2.27 3.20 5.87
N ILE A 92 -2.66 2.44 4.84
CA ILE A 92 -2.81 2.92 3.47
C ILE A 92 -4.27 2.73 3.02
N ALA A 93 -5.00 3.81 2.78
CA ALA A 93 -6.29 3.74 2.11
C ALA A 93 -6.07 3.55 0.60
N ASP A 94 -6.26 2.32 0.10
CA ASP A 94 -6.16 2.06 -1.34
C ASP A 94 -7.48 2.45 -2.05
N ALA A 95 -7.69 3.77 -2.16
CA ALA A 95 -8.93 4.39 -2.59
C ALA A 95 -8.87 4.96 -4.02
N LYS A 96 -7.65 5.23 -4.51
CA LYS A 96 -7.39 5.82 -5.84
C LYS A 96 -8.29 7.02 -6.13
N ARG A 97 -8.37 7.93 -5.15
CA ARG A 97 -9.15 9.17 -5.28
C ARG A 97 -8.42 10.19 -6.16
N GLY A 98 -9.17 11.10 -6.69
CA GLY A 98 -8.69 12.23 -7.48
C GLY A 98 -9.90 13.00 -7.98
N ASP A 99 -9.94 14.29 -7.66
CA ASP A 99 -10.93 15.26 -8.10
C ASP A 99 -10.31 16.64 -7.97
N ILE A 100 -10.99 17.69 -8.37
CA ILE A 100 -10.44 19.04 -8.33
C ILE A 100 -10.87 19.80 -7.07
N GLY A 101 -9.96 20.66 -6.57
CA GLY A 101 -10.23 21.67 -5.56
C GLY A 101 -10.97 21.14 -4.33
N ASN A 102 -12.14 21.70 -4.05
CA ASN A 102 -12.94 21.42 -2.86
C ASN A 102 -13.38 19.95 -2.75
N THR A 103 -13.67 19.27 -3.86
CA THR A 103 -14.05 17.85 -3.85
C THR A 103 -12.88 16.99 -3.38
N SER A 104 -11.67 17.24 -3.87
CA SER A 104 -10.47 16.56 -3.37
C SER A 104 -10.23 16.80 -1.88
N GLN A 105 -10.50 18.01 -1.37
CA GLN A 105 -10.43 18.30 0.07
C GLN A 105 -11.43 17.45 0.88
N MET A 106 -12.64 17.21 0.37
CA MET A 106 -13.61 16.35 1.05
C MET A 106 -13.15 14.89 1.09
N TYR A 107 -12.56 14.37 0.02
CA TYR A 107 -11.94 13.05 0.03
C TYR A 107 -10.75 12.98 1.00
N ALA A 108 -9.88 13.99 1.00
CA ALA A 108 -8.76 14.05 1.93
C ALA A 108 -9.24 14.05 3.39
N LYS A 109 -10.25 14.87 3.72
CA LYS A 109 -10.87 14.89 5.04
C LYS A 109 -11.43 13.53 5.44
N ALA A 110 -12.19 12.87 4.56
CA ALA A 110 -12.80 11.58 4.84
C ALA A 110 -11.76 10.52 5.23
N PHE A 111 -10.67 10.41 4.47
CA PHE A 111 -9.69 9.37 4.70
C PHE A 111 -8.59 9.74 5.70
N LEU A 112 -8.08 10.98 5.66
CA LEU A 112 -6.91 11.37 6.45
C LEU A 112 -7.27 11.95 7.82
N GLU A 113 -8.48 12.52 7.97
CA GLU A 113 -8.97 13.07 9.23
C GLU A 113 -10.03 12.17 9.87
N THR A 114 -11.16 11.92 9.21
CA THR A 114 -12.31 11.19 9.79
C THR A 114 -11.96 9.71 10.05
N LEU A 115 -11.51 8.97 9.04
CA LEU A 115 -11.03 7.58 9.19
C LEU A 115 -9.61 7.52 9.73
N ALA A 116 -8.90 8.63 9.64
CA ALA A 116 -7.57 8.86 10.20
C ALA A 116 -6.48 7.89 9.70
N PHE A 117 -6.53 7.46 8.43
CA PHE A 117 -5.43 6.75 7.78
C PHE A 117 -4.14 7.58 7.80
N ASP A 118 -2.99 6.93 7.71
CA ASP A 118 -1.71 7.60 7.51
C ASP A 118 -1.52 8.07 6.07
N SER A 119 -2.10 7.35 5.11
CA SER A 119 -1.94 7.64 3.68
C SER A 119 -3.15 7.24 2.84
N ILE A 120 -3.20 7.78 1.64
CA ILE A 120 -4.22 7.47 0.63
C ILE A 120 -3.61 7.38 -0.77
N THR A 121 -4.06 6.41 -1.57
CA THR A 121 -3.69 6.36 -2.99
C THR A 121 -4.49 7.39 -3.79
N VAL A 122 -3.79 8.15 -4.64
CA VAL A 122 -4.35 9.25 -5.44
C VAL A 122 -3.97 9.08 -6.90
N ALA A 123 -4.91 9.37 -7.81
CA ALA A 123 -4.70 9.34 -9.25
C ALA A 123 -4.32 10.76 -9.76
N PRO A 124 -3.19 10.92 -10.48
CA PRO A 124 -2.69 12.24 -10.89
C PRO A 124 -3.26 12.77 -12.20
N TYR A 125 -4.16 12.03 -12.86
CA TYR A 125 -4.57 12.34 -14.24
C TYR A 125 -5.12 13.74 -14.43
N MET A 126 -5.80 14.32 -13.43
CA MET A 126 -6.34 15.69 -13.49
C MET A 126 -5.32 16.79 -13.06
N GLY A 127 -4.08 16.43 -12.75
CA GLY A 127 -3.02 17.39 -12.46
C GLY A 127 -2.86 17.75 -10.99
N GLU A 128 -2.14 18.84 -10.73
CA GLU A 128 -1.69 19.28 -9.41
C GLU A 128 -2.85 19.51 -8.42
N ASP A 129 -3.88 20.20 -8.84
CA ASP A 129 -5.03 20.56 -8.01
C ASP A 129 -5.89 19.35 -7.60
N SER A 130 -5.67 18.19 -8.22
CA SER A 130 -6.27 16.93 -7.78
C SER A 130 -5.46 16.21 -6.69
N VAL A 131 -4.20 16.59 -6.47
CA VAL A 131 -3.26 15.93 -5.57
C VAL A 131 -2.95 16.79 -4.34
N THR A 132 -2.67 18.08 -4.54
CA THR A 132 -2.23 18.99 -3.47
C THR A 132 -3.18 19.12 -2.28
N PRO A 133 -4.53 18.98 -2.42
CA PRO A 133 -5.41 18.99 -1.26
C PRO A 133 -5.13 17.89 -0.24
N PHE A 134 -4.63 16.73 -0.68
CA PHE A 134 -4.25 15.63 0.22
C PHE A 134 -2.92 15.90 0.94
N LEU A 135 -2.02 16.69 0.35
CA LEU A 135 -0.72 17.04 0.92
C LEU A 135 -0.80 18.12 2.01
N GLN A 136 -1.98 18.75 2.21
CA GLN A 136 -2.19 19.76 3.25
C GLN A 136 -2.29 19.17 4.66
N TYR A 137 -2.42 17.86 4.81
CA TYR A 137 -2.54 17.17 6.09
C TYR A 137 -1.16 16.82 6.64
N GLU A 138 -0.73 17.54 7.67
CA GLU A 138 0.57 17.31 8.32
C GLU A 138 0.69 15.87 8.86
N GLY A 139 1.85 15.25 8.65
CA GLY A 139 2.12 13.87 9.08
C GLY A 139 1.37 12.79 8.29
N LYS A 140 0.72 13.17 7.18
CA LYS A 140 0.02 12.27 6.26
C LYS A 140 0.75 12.16 4.91
N TRP A 141 0.41 11.12 4.15
CA TRP A 141 1.08 10.82 2.91
C TRP A 141 0.11 10.64 1.74
N VAL A 142 0.53 11.11 0.59
CA VAL A 142 -0.06 10.73 -0.69
C VAL A 142 0.72 9.57 -1.28
N VAL A 143 0.02 8.53 -1.72
CA VAL A 143 0.59 7.43 -2.52
C VAL A 143 0.11 7.61 -3.94
N LEU A 144 0.91 8.28 -4.76
CA LEU A 144 0.54 8.70 -6.12
C LEU A 144 0.68 7.56 -7.12
N LEU A 145 -0.33 7.33 -7.96
CA LEU A 145 -0.25 6.34 -9.03
C LEU A 145 0.74 6.82 -10.11
N ALA A 146 1.81 6.05 -10.34
CA ALA A 146 2.78 6.32 -11.41
C ALA A 146 2.76 5.22 -12.47
N LEU A 147 3.26 4.02 -12.15
CA LEU A 147 3.32 2.90 -13.09
C LEU A 147 2.58 1.69 -12.50
N THR A 148 1.51 1.26 -13.14
CA THR A 148 0.69 0.13 -12.67
C THR A 148 1.02 -1.17 -13.40
N SER A 149 0.71 -2.33 -12.78
CA SER A 149 1.05 -3.66 -13.31
C SER A 149 0.08 -4.20 -14.36
N ASN A 150 -1.12 -3.60 -14.48
CA ASN A 150 -2.14 -4.06 -15.41
C ASN A 150 -1.77 -3.80 -16.88
N LYS A 151 -2.36 -4.60 -17.78
CA LYS A 151 -2.11 -4.51 -19.22
C LYS A 151 -2.51 -3.13 -19.80
N GLY A 152 -3.61 -2.53 -19.31
CA GLY A 152 -4.08 -1.22 -19.74
C GLY A 152 -3.14 -0.04 -19.41
N ALA A 153 -2.05 -0.27 -18.65
CA ALA A 153 -1.01 0.73 -18.46
C ALA A 153 -0.40 1.21 -19.78
N TYR A 154 -0.38 0.34 -20.79
CA TYR A 154 0.14 0.69 -22.12
C TYR A 154 -0.73 1.68 -22.90
N ASP A 155 -1.98 1.87 -22.53
CA ASP A 155 -2.88 2.81 -23.21
C ASP A 155 -2.45 4.27 -22.97
N PHE A 156 -1.93 4.59 -21.77
CA PHE A 156 -1.55 5.95 -21.37
C PHE A 156 -0.17 6.05 -20.73
N GLN A 157 0.17 5.21 -19.76
CA GLN A 157 1.37 5.38 -18.94
C GLN A 157 2.65 5.25 -19.75
N PHE A 158 2.63 4.48 -20.83
CA PHE A 158 3.75 4.32 -21.78
C PHE A 158 3.69 5.27 -22.99
N PHE A 159 2.65 6.11 -23.07
CA PHE A 159 2.63 7.16 -24.11
C PHE A 159 3.87 8.04 -23.95
N GLU A 160 4.61 8.21 -25.02
CA GLU A 160 5.87 8.95 -25.05
C GLU A 160 5.72 10.27 -25.81
N SER A 161 6.21 11.33 -25.23
CA SER A 161 6.33 12.63 -25.86
C SER A 161 7.68 13.24 -25.49
N GLU A 162 8.40 13.77 -26.47
CA GLU A 162 9.73 14.40 -26.27
C GLU A 162 10.75 13.47 -25.58
N GLY A 163 10.68 12.18 -25.84
CA GLY A 163 11.58 11.17 -25.24
C GLY A 163 11.28 10.78 -23.80
N MET A 164 10.14 11.22 -23.25
CA MET A 164 9.70 10.94 -21.88
C MET A 164 8.34 10.25 -21.88
N LYS A 165 8.20 9.17 -21.12
CA LYS A 165 6.91 8.47 -20.95
C LYS A 165 6.03 9.19 -19.96
N LEU A 166 4.71 9.03 -20.09
CA LEU A 166 3.75 9.72 -19.21
C LEU A 166 4.00 9.38 -17.72
N TYR A 167 4.28 8.12 -17.36
CA TYR A 167 4.56 7.78 -15.96
C TYR A 167 5.85 8.47 -15.44
N GLU A 168 6.86 8.66 -16.28
CA GLU A 168 8.09 9.39 -15.94
C GLU A 168 7.80 10.88 -15.75
N LYS A 169 6.94 11.44 -16.60
CA LYS A 169 6.47 12.83 -16.45
C LYS A 169 5.68 13.05 -15.17
N VAL A 170 4.85 12.09 -14.77
CA VAL A 170 4.14 12.12 -13.47
C VAL A 170 5.15 12.15 -12.32
N LEU A 171 6.15 11.25 -12.33
CA LEU A 171 7.19 11.19 -11.31
C LEU A 171 8.00 12.48 -11.23
N GLU A 172 8.40 13.05 -12.36
CA GLU A 172 9.15 14.28 -12.42
C GLU A 172 8.32 15.47 -11.89
N LYS A 173 7.13 15.66 -12.47
CA LYS A 173 6.28 16.84 -12.19
C LYS A 173 5.76 16.87 -10.76
N SER A 174 5.41 15.72 -10.22
CA SER A 174 4.84 15.66 -8.86
C SER A 174 5.82 16.01 -7.74
N GLN A 175 7.13 16.02 -8.01
CA GLN A 175 8.13 16.50 -7.05
C GLN A 175 8.03 18.01 -6.79
N ASP A 176 7.39 18.78 -7.69
CA ASP A 176 7.04 20.17 -7.44
C ASP A 176 5.90 20.33 -6.42
N TRP A 177 5.07 19.28 -6.24
CA TRP A 177 3.88 19.30 -5.38
C TRP A 177 4.13 18.77 -3.97
N GLY A 178 5.01 17.77 -3.85
CA GLY A 178 5.36 17.09 -2.61
C GLY A 178 6.82 16.66 -2.60
N ASN A 179 7.22 15.92 -1.57
CA ASN A 179 8.60 15.46 -1.40
C ASN A 179 8.63 14.05 -0.78
N ALA A 180 9.84 13.50 -0.62
CA ALA A 180 10.03 12.15 -0.09
C ALA A 180 9.47 11.91 1.32
N ARG A 181 9.06 12.95 2.05
CA ARG A 181 8.52 12.84 3.41
C ARG A 181 7.00 12.83 3.49
N ASN A 182 6.32 13.15 2.38
CA ASN A 182 4.85 13.18 2.32
C ASN A 182 4.27 12.60 1.02
N MET A 183 5.12 12.11 0.12
CA MET A 183 4.68 11.49 -1.13
C MET A 183 5.42 10.16 -1.37
N MET A 184 4.67 9.14 -1.74
CA MET A 184 5.11 7.84 -2.22
C MET A 184 4.54 7.61 -3.62
N TYR A 185 5.03 6.60 -4.34
CA TYR A 185 4.51 6.26 -5.65
C TYR A 185 4.12 4.79 -5.75
N VAL A 186 3.02 4.50 -6.44
CA VAL A 186 2.66 3.12 -6.81
C VAL A 186 3.47 2.71 -8.04
N VAL A 187 4.22 1.62 -7.91
CA VAL A 187 4.98 1.00 -9.01
C VAL A 187 4.77 -0.51 -8.99
N GLY A 188 4.18 -1.06 -10.06
CA GLY A 188 3.85 -2.49 -10.13
C GLY A 188 5.08 -3.39 -10.19
N ALA A 189 5.08 -4.47 -9.40
CA ALA A 189 6.19 -5.44 -9.31
C ALA A 189 6.52 -6.14 -10.65
N THR A 190 5.55 -6.27 -11.56
CA THR A 190 5.75 -6.87 -12.90
C THR A 190 6.60 -6.00 -13.83
N LYS A 191 6.98 -4.83 -13.39
CA LYS A 191 7.84 -3.85 -14.09
C LYS A 191 9.13 -3.60 -13.31
N ALA A 192 9.65 -4.60 -12.60
CA ALA A 192 10.81 -4.45 -11.71
C ALA A 192 12.04 -3.84 -12.41
N GLU A 193 12.32 -4.21 -13.65
CA GLU A 193 13.44 -3.63 -14.43
C GLU A 193 13.34 -2.11 -14.59
N MET A 194 12.11 -1.55 -14.58
CA MET A 194 11.88 -0.12 -14.70
C MET A 194 12.17 0.63 -13.40
N LEU A 195 12.23 -0.08 -12.27
CA LEU A 195 12.54 0.51 -10.96
C LEU A 195 13.88 1.25 -10.95
N ALA A 196 14.88 0.76 -11.68
CA ALA A 196 16.17 1.44 -11.78
C ALA A 196 16.04 2.82 -12.47
N GLY A 197 15.18 2.94 -13.49
CA GLY A 197 14.85 4.21 -14.13
C GLY A 197 14.06 5.13 -13.19
N ILE A 198 13.06 4.59 -12.54
CA ILE A 198 12.22 5.30 -11.56
C ILE A 198 13.07 5.85 -10.41
N ARG A 199 14.02 5.06 -9.88
CA ARG A 199 14.94 5.49 -8.82
C ARG A 199 15.83 6.66 -9.22
N ARG A 200 16.20 6.79 -10.49
CA ARG A 200 16.94 7.98 -10.95
C ARG A 200 16.11 9.26 -10.89
N ILE A 201 14.78 9.13 -11.04
CA ILE A 201 13.86 10.29 -10.97
C ILE A 201 13.50 10.59 -9.51
N VAL A 202 13.20 9.54 -8.72
CA VAL A 202 12.72 9.66 -7.33
C VAL A 202 13.60 8.81 -6.38
N PRO A 203 14.88 9.22 -6.15
CA PRO A 203 15.87 8.40 -5.45
C PRO A 203 15.48 8.08 -3.99
N ASP A 204 14.84 9.02 -3.30
CA ASP A 204 14.59 8.95 -1.86
C ASP A 204 13.14 8.62 -1.48
N HIS A 205 12.22 8.63 -2.44
CA HIS A 205 10.81 8.36 -2.17
C HIS A 205 10.56 6.87 -1.89
N PHE A 206 9.64 6.59 -0.97
CA PHE A 206 9.10 5.24 -0.85
C PHE A 206 8.23 4.88 -2.07
N LEU A 207 8.30 3.62 -2.47
CA LEU A 207 7.46 3.05 -3.53
C LEU A 207 6.54 2.00 -2.91
N LEU A 208 5.24 2.12 -3.17
CA LEU A 208 4.30 1.04 -2.90
C LEU A 208 4.32 0.09 -4.11
N VAL A 209 4.74 -1.15 -3.87
CA VAL A 209 4.95 -2.15 -4.93
C VAL A 209 3.92 -3.28 -4.79
N PRO A 210 2.78 -3.21 -5.49
CA PRO A 210 1.81 -4.30 -5.54
C PRO A 210 2.22 -5.37 -6.55
N GLY A 211 1.71 -6.60 -6.36
CA GLY A 211 1.79 -7.67 -7.36
C GLY A 211 2.96 -8.63 -7.19
N VAL A 212 3.70 -8.57 -6.09
CA VAL A 212 4.71 -9.59 -5.75
C VAL A 212 4.02 -10.92 -5.45
N GLY A 213 4.54 -12.00 -6.02
CA GLY A 213 3.99 -13.36 -5.90
C GLY A 213 2.72 -13.55 -6.71
N ALA A 214 1.57 -13.10 -6.24
CA ALA A 214 0.25 -13.38 -6.83
C ALA A 214 0.08 -12.91 -8.29
N GLN A 215 0.81 -11.88 -8.73
CA GLN A 215 0.80 -11.36 -10.10
C GLN A 215 2.09 -11.69 -10.87
N GLY A 216 2.96 -12.56 -10.31
CA GLY A 216 4.20 -12.99 -10.95
C GLY A 216 5.39 -12.03 -10.78
N GLY A 217 5.28 -10.98 -9.95
CA GLY A 217 6.41 -10.13 -9.60
C GLY A 217 7.39 -10.84 -8.67
N SER A 218 8.71 -10.70 -8.91
CA SER A 218 9.77 -11.26 -8.06
C SER A 218 10.18 -10.25 -7.00
N LEU A 219 10.24 -10.71 -5.74
CA LEU A 219 10.71 -9.91 -4.61
C LEU A 219 12.20 -9.55 -4.77
N GLU A 220 13.01 -10.49 -5.27
CA GLU A 220 14.44 -10.32 -5.54
C GLU A 220 14.68 -9.25 -6.61
N GLU A 221 13.90 -9.27 -7.69
CA GLU A 221 14.03 -8.27 -8.75
C GLU A 221 13.61 -6.88 -8.26
N VAL A 222 12.54 -6.79 -7.49
CA VAL A 222 12.12 -5.53 -6.86
C VAL A 222 13.24 -4.98 -5.96
N ALA A 223 13.82 -5.82 -5.11
CA ALA A 223 14.94 -5.41 -4.25
C ALA A 223 16.17 -5.01 -5.08
N LYS A 224 16.56 -5.81 -6.07
CA LYS A 224 17.73 -5.56 -6.91
C LYS A 224 17.69 -4.20 -7.63
N TYR A 225 16.53 -3.81 -8.15
CA TYR A 225 16.40 -2.60 -8.97
C TYR A 225 15.84 -1.39 -8.21
N GLY A 226 15.14 -1.62 -7.09
CA GLY A 226 14.41 -0.57 -6.39
C GLY A 226 14.92 -0.20 -5.01
N MET A 227 15.79 -1.02 -4.37
CA MET A 227 16.26 -0.74 -3.02
C MET A 227 17.20 0.46 -2.99
N ASN A 228 17.03 1.30 -1.96
CA ASN A 228 17.93 2.41 -1.63
C ASN A 228 18.43 2.27 -0.18
N ALA A 229 19.20 3.25 0.30
CA ALA A 229 19.79 3.23 1.66
C ALA A 229 18.75 3.11 2.80
N HIS A 230 17.49 3.45 2.55
CA HIS A 230 16.39 3.36 3.51
C HIS A 230 15.37 2.26 3.13
N CYS A 231 15.81 1.20 2.45
CA CYS A 231 14.94 0.24 1.78
C CYS A 231 14.18 0.87 0.60
N GLY A 232 13.40 1.92 0.82
CA GLY A 232 12.76 2.77 -0.19
C GLY A 232 11.51 2.16 -0.82
N PHE A 233 10.98 1.04 -0.32
CA PHE A 233 9.71 0.48 -0.80
C PHE A 233 8.94 -0.29 0.27
N ILE A 234 7.66 -0.43 0.02
CA ILE A 234 6.70 -1.23 0.77
C ILE A 234 6.08 -2.21 -0.23
N VAL A 235 6.25 -3.50 -0.02
CA VAL A 235 5.70 -4.54 -0.90
C VAL A 235 4.34 -4.98 -0.40
N ASN A 236 3.31 -4.82 -1.23
CA ASN A 236 1.97 -5.26 -0.88
C ASN A 236 1.72 -6.70 -1.34
N SER A 237 1.36 -7.56 -0.39
CA SER A 237 0.85 -8.90 -0.63
C SER A 237 -0.54 -9.04 0.00
N SER A 238 -1.49 -9.65 -0.71
CA SER A 238 -2.89 -9.77 -0.26
C SER A 238 -3.41 -11.20 -0.38
N PRO A 239 -3.91 -11.70 -1.52
CA PRO A 239 -4.64 -12.96 -1.54
C PRO A 239 -3.82 -14.16 -1.06
N GLY A 240 -2.49 -14.17 -1.30
CA GLY A 240 -1.60 -15.24 -0.86
C GLY A 240 -1.42 -15.32 0.67
N ILE A 241 -1.71 -14.24 1.38
CA ILE A 241 -1.69 -14.19 2.85
C ILE A 241 -3.10 -14.38 3.39
N ILE A 242 -4.01 -13.46 3.06
CA ILE A 242 -5.30 -13.39 3.74
C ILE A 242 -6.27 -14.52 3.37
N PHE A 243 -6.07 -15.14 2.21
CA PHE A 243 -6.86 -16.28 1.73
C PHE A 243 -6.04 -17.56 1.55
N ALA A 244 -4.94 -17.70 2.30
CA ALA A 244 -4.11 -18.91 2.29
C ALA A 244 -4.86 -20.16 2.75
N ASP A 245 -5.90 -19.99 3.58
CA ASP A 245 -6.79 -21.04 4.07
C ASP A 245 -8.21 -20.49 4.25
N ARG A 246 -9.23 -21.37 4.19
CA ARG A 246 -10.64 -21.02 4.39
C ARG A 246 -11.29 -21.77 5.56
N THR A 247 -10.50 -22.47 6.33
CA THR A 247 -10.93 -23.18 7.55
C THR A 247 -10.79 -22.30 8.78
N GLU A 248 -11.04 -22.85 9.96
CA GLU A 248 -10.79 -22.16 11.24
C GLU A 248 -9.31 -21.81 11.45
N ASN A 249 -8.40 -22.43 10.69
CA ASN A 249 -6.95 -22.18 10.76
C ASN A 249 -6.47 -21.01 9.87
N PHE A 250 -7.38 -20.27 9.24
CA PHE A 250 -7.03 -19.21 8.26
C PHE A 250 -6.02 -18.19 8.81
N ALA A 251 -6.16 -17.77 10.06
CA ALA A 251 -5.27 -16.80 10.68
C ALA A 251 -3.86 -17.39 10.92
N VAL A 252 -3.78 -18.67 11.31
CA VAL A 252 -2.49 -19.37 11.46
C VAL A 252 -1.78 -19.46 10.10
N ARG A 253 -2.52 -19.80 9.05
CA ARG A 253 -1.96 -19.87 7.69
C ARG A 253 -1.55 -18.49 7.17
N ALA A 254 -2.33 -17.45 7.44
CA ALA A 254 -1.95 -16.07 7.11
C ALA A 254 -0.63 -15.68 7.78
N ARG A 255 -0.44 -16.04 9.06
CA ARG A 255 0.83 -15.86 9.77
C ARG A 255 1.97 -16.58 9.08
N GLU A 256 1.82 -17.87 8.78
CA GLU A 256 2.86 -18.67 8.12
C GLU A 256 3.31 -18.04 6.79
N GLU A 257 2.37 -17.61 5.94
CA GLU A 257 2.68 -16.99 4.66
C GLU A 257 3.35 -15.62 4.82
N ALA A 258 2.91 -14.80 5.79
CA ALA A 258 3.53 -13.51 6.08
C ALA A 258 4.99 -13.69 6.58
N PHE A 259 5.24 -14.69 7.43
CA PHE A 259 6.59 -14.99 7.93
C PHE A 259 7.52 -15.55 6.87
N LYS A 260 7.02 -16.31 5.88
CA LYS A 260 7.83 -16.74 4.73
C LYS A 260 8.35 -15.53 3.95
N LEU A 261 7.46 -14.58 3.64
CA LEU A 261 7.85 -13.33 2.96
C LEU A 261 8.83 -12.50 3.81
N GLN A 262 8.59 -12.42 5.12
CA GLN A 262 9.47 -11.66 6.01
C GLN A 262 10.90 -12.23 6.01
N LYS A 263 11.09 -13.55 6.02
CA LYS A 263 12.42 -14.17 5.95
C LYS A 263 13.17 -13.81 4.67
N ASP A 264 12.46 -13.81 3.54
CA ASP A 264 13.05 -13.38 2.28
C ASP A 264 13.40 -11.88 2.31
N MET A 265 12.53 -11.06 2.90
CA MET A 265 12.76 -9.62 3.07
C MET A 265 13.95 -9.34 3.99
N GLU A 266 14.09 -10.04 5.11
CA GLU A 266 15.25 -9.92 6.01
C GLU A 266 16.56 -10.19 5.28
N ARG A 267 16.63 -11.30 4.52
CA ARG A 267 17.80 -11.62 3.68
C ARG A 267 18.13 -10.49 2.71
N LEU A 268 17.13 -9.97 1.99
CA LEU A 268 17.32 -8.90 1.01
C LEU A 268 17.74 -7.57 1.65
N LEU A 269 17.23 -7.25 2.85
CA LEU A 269 17.66 -6.06 3.60
C LEU A 269 19.13 -6.15 4.05
N VAL A 270 19.61 -7.33 4.45
CA VAL A 270 21.03 -7.58 4.77
C VAL A 270 21.89 -7.48 3.51
N GLU A 271 21.50 -8.13 2.41
CA GLU A 271 22.20 -8.07 1.12
C GLU A 271 22.28 -6.62 0.60
N GLY A 272 21.21 -5.84 0.79
CA GLY A 272 21.13 -4.42 0.44
C GLY A 272 21.82 -3.47 1.40
N LYS A 273 22.43 -3.98 2.49
CA LYS A 273 23.11 -3.18 3.53
C LYS A 273 22.21 -2.15 4.24
N VAL A 274 20.94 -2.49 4.38
CA VAL A 274 19.94 -1.72 5.12
C VAL A 274 19.94 -2.13 6.60
N LEU A 275 20.26 -3.40 6.87
CA LEU A 275 20.48 -3.99 8.20
C LEU A 275 21.94 -4.30 8.44
#